data_2b70ed4cc8767ac49f35b2ce37b39cd5
#
_entry.id   2b70ed4cc8767ac49f35b2ce37b39cd5
#
_cell.length_a   1.000
_cell.length_b   1.000
_cell.length_c   1.000
_cell.angle_alpha   90.00
_cell.angle_beta   90.00
_cell.angle_gamma   90.00
#
_symmetry.space_group_name_H-M   'P 1'
#
loop_
_entity.id
_entity.type
_entity.pdbx_description
1 polymer ?
#
loop_
_entity_poly.entity_id
_entity_poly.type
_entity_poly.pdbx_seq_one_letter_code
_entity_poly.pdbx_strand_id
1 'polypeptide(L)'
;TIIGAGPSGLFAGFYAGMRKNKVQIIDSLEIPGGQLTALYPEKTIHDVPGYFAVKAETLVTDLVKQTAQFGVPIRLSEKVVDITPTTDQGVYQVTTTKSSYLTKSVIIATGNGSFAPKPLKTDEPSDFDFSKLGYSVTDKQHFAGKNVAVAGGGDSAIDLALMLSEVAASVSLIHRRDAF
;
A
#
# COMPACT_ATOMS: atom_id res chain seq x y z
N THR A 1 15.71 9.48 -8.15
CA THR A 1 14.75 8.35 -8.13
C THR A 1 14.10 8.26 -6.76
N ILE A 2 12.79 8.04 -6.72
CA ILE A 2 12.00 7.81 -5.51
C ILE A 2 11.56 6.35 -5.51
N ILE A 3 11.74 5.66 -4.39
CA ILE A 3 11.35 4.25 -4.23
C ILE A 3 10.13 4.18 -3.32
N GLY A 4 9.00 3.75 -3.90
CA GLY A 4 7.69 3.69 -3.28
C GLY A 4 6.74 4.77 -3.81
N ALA A 5 5.57 4.35 -4.28
CA ALA A 5 4.48 5.20 -4.76
C ALA A 5 3.32 5.31 -3.74
N GLY A 6 3.63 5.18 -2.45
CA GLY A 6 2.72 5.55 -1.38
C GLY A 6 2.57 7.06 -1.24
N PRO A 7 1.76 7.57 -0.29
CA PRO A 7 1.50 9.01 -0.13
C PRO A 7 2.77 9.86 -0.05
N SER A 8 3.77 9.41 0.72
CA SER A 8 5.04 10.13 0.87
C SER A 8 5.83 10.18 -0.43
N GLY A 9 5.89 9.07 -1.18
CA GLY A 9 6.62 9.01 -2.45
C GLY A 9 5.93 9.82 -3.55
N LEU A 10 4.61 9.77 -3.62
CA LEU A 10 3.81 10.58 -4.55
C LEU A 10 4.00 12.07 -4.27
N PHE A 11 3.92 12.50 -3.01
CA PHE A 11 4.14 13.88 -2.65
C PHE A 11 5.58 14.33 -2.92
N ALA A 12 6.59 13.48 -2.62
CA ALA A 12 7.98 13.77 -2.95
C ALA A 12 8.18 13.93 -4.47
N GLY A 13 7.52 13.10 -5.28
CA GLY A 13 7.52 13.20 -6.74
C GLY A 13 6.91 14.49 -7.24
N PHE A 14 5.73 14.84 -6.72
CA PHE A 14 5.10 16.14 -6.98
C PHE A 14 6.04 17.30 -6.67
N TYR A 15 6.60 17.32 -5.46
CA TYR A 15 7.46 18.43 -5.03
C TYR A 15 8.74 18.52 -5.85
N ALA A 16 9.38 17.39 -6.18
CA ALA A 16 10.55 17.35 -7.03
C ALA A 16 10.23 17.82 -8.47
N GLY A 17 9.09 17.41 -9.02
CA GLY A 17 8.62 17.87 -10.33
C GLY A 17 8.34 19.37 -10.37
N MET A 18 7.65 19.89 -9.35
CA MET A 18 7.40 21.32 -9.18
C MET A 18 8.72 22.14 -9.15
N ARG A 19 9.78 21.57 -8.59
CA ARG A 19 11.14 22.16 -8.57
C ARG A 19 11.92 21.91 -9.85
N LYS A 20 11.27 21.37 -10.91
CA LYS A 20 11.87 21.07 -12.24
C LYS A 20 13.01 20.05 -12.19
N ASN A 21 13.06 19.20 -11.16
CA ASN A 21 14.01 18.09 -11.14
C ASN A 21 13.54 16.98 -12.08
N LYS A 22 14.50 16.31 -12.76
CA LYS A 22 14.24 15.06 -13.45
C LYS A 22 14.05 13.96 -12.40
N VAL A 23 12.84 13.49 -12.22
CA VAL A 23 12.46 12.54 -11.17
C VAL A 23 11.62 11.42 -11.75
N GLN A 24 11.71 10.24 -11.17
CA GLN A 24 10.82 9.10 -11.38
C GLN A 24 10.50 8.45 -10.04
N ILE A 25 9.33 7.80 -9.99
CA ILE A 25 8.89 6.98 -8.86
C ILE A 25 8.86 5.53 -9.34
N ILE A 26 9.35 4.59 -8.50
CA ILE A 26 9.35 3.14 -8.80
C ILE A 26 8.63 2.43 -7.65
N ASP A 27 7.67 1.56 -7.96
CA ASP A 27 6.94 0.78 -6.96
C ASP A 27 6.75 -0.67 -7.42
N SER A 28 6.78 -1.58 -6.46
CA SER A 28 6.55 -3.00 -6.70
C SER A 28 5.08 -3.36 -6.90
N LEU A 29 4.16 -2.52 -6.47
CA LEU A 29 2.72 -2.73 -6.63
C LEU A 29 2.25 -2.40 -8.06
N GLU A 30 1.13 -2.97 -8.45
CA GLU A 30 0.50 -2.74 -9.75
C GLU A 30 -0.20 -1.38 -9.85
N ILE A 31 -0.57 -0.82 -8.70
CA ILE A 31 -1.26 0.45 -8.58
C ILE A 31 -0.58 1.34 -7.54
N PRO A 32 -0.60 2.68 -7.70
CA PRO A 32 -0.03 3.58 -6.73
C PRO A 32 -0.89 3.66 -5.46
N GLY A 33 -0.29 4.19 -4.37
CA GLY A 33 -0.98 4.42 -3.10
C GLY A 33 -0.41 3.62 -1.94
N GLY A 34 0.43 2.61 -2.22
CA GLY A 34 1.08 1.81 -1.18
C GLY A 34 0.06 1.13 -0.26
N GLN A 35 0.23 1.25 1.05
CA GLN A 35 -0.67 0.64 2.04
C GLN A 35 -2.11 1.11 1.92
N LEU A 36 -2.35 2.38 1.58
CA LEU A 36 -3.68 2.95 1.49
C LEU A 36 -4.53 2.23 0.44
N THR A 37 -3.92 1.87 -0.68
CA THR A 37 -4.63 1.16 -1.75
C THR A 37 -4.63 -0.35 -1.54
N ALA A 38 -3.49 -0.90 -1.07
CA ALA A 38 -3.33 -2.35 -0.97
C ALA A 38 -4.08 -2.97 0.22
N LEU A 39 -4.28 -2.24 1.31
CA LEU A 39 -4.82 -2.79 2.56
C LEU A 39 -6.18 -2.25 2.96
N TYR A 40 -6.42 -0.94 2.77
CA TYR A 40 -7.61 -0.29 3.32
C TYR A 40 -8.08 0.93 2.52
N PRO A 41 -8.43 0.76 1.23
CA PRO A 41 -8.80 1.90 0.36
C PRO A 41 -10.05 2.65 0.83
N GLU A 42 -10.97 1.99 1.53
CA GLU A 42 -12.19 2.58 2.06
C GLU A 42 -12.03 3.24 3.44
N LYS A 43 -10.86 3.06 4.08
CA LYS A 43 -10.61 3.64 5.42
C LYS A 43 -10.60 5.17 5.37
N THR A 44 -11.24 5.80 6.35
CA THR A 44 -11.14 7.24 6.57
C THR A 44 -9.83 7.56 7.29
N ILE A 45 -9.05 8.48 6.73
CA ILE A 45 -7.77 8.95 7.25
C ILE A 45 -7.98 10.32 7.89
N HIS A 46 -7.49 10.52 9.10
CA HIS A 46 -7.65 11.75 9.88
C HIS A 46 -6.34 12.52 10.12
N ASP A 47 -5.21 11.90 9.85
CA ASP A 47 -3.86 12.37 10.19
C ASP A 47 -3.08 12.91 8.98
N VAL A 48 -3.79 13.43 7.98
CA VAL A 48 -3.20 14.09 6.81
C VAL A 48 -3.44 15.59 6.89
N PRO A 49 -2.38 16.41 6.92
CA PRO A 49 -2.53 17.86 6.94
C PRO A 49 -3.36 18.39 5.77
N GLY A 50 -4.28 19.30 6.07
CA GLY A 50 -5.17 19.91 5.07
C GLY A 50 -6.50 19.18 4.89
N TYR A 51 -6.67 18.01 5.48
CA TYR A 51 -7.95 17.29 5.53
C TYR A 51 -8.39 17.06 6.96
N PHE A 52 -9.65 17.38 7.27
CA PHE A 52 -10.26 16.96 8.54
C PHE A 52 -10.46 15.45 8.58
N ALA A 53 -10.92 14.91 7.46
CA ALA A 53 -11.09 13.48 7.22
C ALA A 53 -11.14 13.25 5.70
N VAL A 54 -10.49 12.20 5.21
CA VAL A 54 -10.48 11.86 3.78
C VAL A 54 -10.43 10.34 3.60
N LYS A 55 -11.16 9.81 2.62
CA LYS A 55 -11.01 8.40 2.26
C LYS A 55 -9.62 8.14 1.68
N ALA A 56 -9.04 6.99 2.01
CA ALA A 56 -7.71 6.59 1.54
C ALA A 56 -7.61 6.59 0.01
N GLU A 57 -8.60 6.05 -0.70
CA GLU A 57 -8.67 6.05 -2.16
C GLU A 57 -8.73 7.46 -2.77
N THR A 58 -9.47 8.38 -2.14
CA THR A 58 -9.58 9.77 -2.58
C THR A 58 -8.24 10.48 -2.41
N LEU A 59 -7.60 10.32 -1.25
CA LEU A 59 -6.28 10.88 -1.00
C LEU A 59 -5.24 10.42 -2.03
N VAL A 60 -5.20 9.12 -2.32
CA VAL A 60 -4.28 8.57 -3.33
C VAL A 60 -4.58 9.15 -4.72
N THR A 61 -5.85 9.20 -5.10
CA THR A 61 -6.27 9.76 -6.38
C THR A 61 -5.80 11.21 -6.55
N ASP A 62 -5.93 12.02 -5.51
CA ASP A 62 -5.52 13.42 -5.54
C ASP A 62 -4.01 13.57 -5.58
N LEU A 63 -3.25 12.75 -4.83
CA LEU A 63 -1.79 12.74 -4.88
C LEU A 63 -1.24 12.32 -6.25
N VAL A 64 -1.88 11.33 -6.90
CA VAL A 64 -1.53 10.93 -8.28
C VAL A 64 -1.78 12.08 -9.25
N LYS A 65 -2.94 12.76 -9.16
CA LYS A 65 -3.25 13.93 -9.99
C LYS A 65 -2.23 15.06 -9.77
N GLN A 66 -1.84 15.32 -8.50
CA GLN A 66 -0.81 16.32 -8.20
C GLN A 66 0.52 15.98 -8.88
N THR A 67 0.96 14.72 -8.77
CA THR A 67 2.21 14.24 -9.37
C THR A 67 2.18 14.32 -10.89
N ALA A 68 1.05 13.99 -11.50
CA ALA A 68 0.85 13.99 -12.95
C ALA A 68 0.98 15.41 -13.57
N GLN A 69 0.69 16.48 -12.82
CA GLN A 69 0.81 17.86 -13.31
C GLN A 69 2.23 18.20 -13.81
N PHE A 70 3.24 17.52 -13.30
CA PHE A 70 4.64 17.73 -13.65
C PHE A 70 5.23 16.63 -14.53
N GLY A 71 4.40 15.72 -15.04
CA GLY A 71 4.83 14.64 -15.92
C GLY A 71 5.81 13.66 -15.26
N VAL A 72 5.74 13.49 -13.94
CA VAL A 72 6.60 12.56 -13.21
C VAL A 72 6.20 11.12 -13.54
N PRO A 73 7.08 10.32 -14.15
CA PRO A 73 6.76 8.92 -14.46
C PRO A 73 6.68 8.09 -13.17
N ILE A 74 5.62 7.30 -13.05
CA ILE A 74 5.42 6.30 -12.00
C ILE A 74 5.55 4.92 -12.65
N ARG A 75 6.59 4.16 -12.27
CA ARG A 75 6.87 2.82 -12.76
C ARG A 75 6.32 1.81 -11.76
N LEU A 76 5.28 1.11 -12.15
CA LEU A 76 4.57 0.15 -11.34
C LEU A 76 4.95 -1.29 -11.68
N SER A 77 4.60 -2.23 -10.80
CA SER A 77 4.97 -3.65 -10.90
C SER A 77 6.47 -3.84 -11.09
N GLU A 78 7.29 -2.95 -10.51
CA GLU A 78 8.73 -2.94 -10.67
C GLU A 78 9.40 -2.78 -9.31
N LYS A 79 9.98 -3.88 -8.80
CA LYS A 79 10.60 -3.91 -7.48
C LYS A 79 12.06 -3.50 -7.57
N VAL A 80 12.47 -2.51 -6.78
CA VAL A 80 13.89 -2.21 -6.57
C VAL A 80 14.51 -3.33 -5.73
N VAL A 81 15.61 -3.88 -6.21
CA VAL A 81 16.31 -5.01 -5.58
C VAL A 81 17.68 -4.62 -5.07
N ASP A 82 18.31 -3.58 -5.65
CA ASP A 82 19.64 -3.14 -5.25
C ASP A 82 19.89 -1.67 -5.58
N ILE A 83 20.78 -1.03 -4.82
CA ILE A 83 21.27 0.34 -5.03
C ILE A 83 22.78 0.32 -4.79
N THR A 84 23.55 0.53 -5.85
CA THR A 84 25.01 0.53 -5.80
C THR A 84 25.60 1.85 -6.27
N PRO A 85 26.68 2.35 -5.66
CA PRO A 85 27.43 3.48 -6.22
C PRO A 85 28.06 3.04 -7.54
N THR A 86 28.17 3.96 -8.48
CA THR A 86 28.91 3.74 -9.74
C THR A 86 30.33 4.27 -9.62
N THR A 87 31.13 4.10 -10.68
CA THR A 87 32.47 4.71 -10.79
C THR A 87 32.41 6.23 -10.87
N ASP A 88 31.29 6.79 -11.34
CA ASP A 88 31.07 8.23 -11.39
C ASP A 88 30.67 8.75 -10.00
N GLN A 89 31.45 9.67 -9.48
CA GLN A 89 31.23 10.23 -8.14
C GLN A 89 29.82 10.86 -8.03
N GLY A 90 29.05 10.45 -7.02
CA GLY A 90 27.71 10.96 -6.75
C GLY A 90 26.63 10.41 -7.69
N VAL A 91 26.92 9.34 -8.43
CA VAL A 91 25.94 8.62 -9.24
C VAL A 91 25.72 7.23 -8.68
N TYR A 92 24.46 6.84 -8.56
CA TYR A 92 24.03 5.51 -8.11
C TYR A 92 23.32 4.77 -9.23
N GLN A 93 23.52 3.47 -9.27
CA GLN A 93 22.71 2.56 -10.07
C GLN A 93 21.63 1.95 -9.19
N VAL A 94 20.38 2.14 -9.59
CA VAL A 94 19.19 1.51 -8.97
C VAL A 94 18.80 0.34 -9.87
N THR A 95 18.96 -0.88 -9.35
CA THR A 95 18.61 -2.11 -10.06
C THR A 95 17.22 -2.56 -9.62
N THR A 96 16.41 -2.94 -10.59
CA THR A 96 15.03 -3.40 -10.36
C THR A 96 14.84 -4.78 -10.98
N THR A 97 13.65 -5.35 -10.74
CA THR A 97 13.24 -6.61 -11.38
C THR A 97 13.07 -6.52 -12.90
N LYS A 98 13.02 -5.31 -13.48
CA LYS A 98 12.80 -5.08 -14.91
C LYS A 98 13.96 -4.36 -15.62
N SER A 99 14.66 -3.47 -14.92
CA SER A 99 15.62 -2.53 -15.52
C SER A 99 16.66 -2.05 -14.52
N SER A 100 17.62 -1.26 -15.01
CA SER A 100 18.54 -0.50 -14.16
C SER A 100 18.51 0.97 -14.54
N TYR A 101 18.61 1.85 -13.56
CA TYR A 101 18.53 3.30 -13.72
C TYR A 101 19.70 3.98 -13.03
N LEU A 102 20.26 5.00 -13.69
CA LEU A 102 21.26 5.87 -13.08
C LEU A 102 20.57 7.08 -12.42
N THR A 103 21.00 7.43 -11.24
CA THR A 103 20.44 8.55 -10.48
C THR A 103 21.48 9.22 -9.60
N LYS A 104 21.37 10.53 -9.40
CA LYS A 104 22.24 11.28 -8.49
C LYS A 104 21.77 11.24 -7.04
N SER A 105 20.51 10.89 -6.82
CA SER A 105 19.95 10.79 -5.47
C SER A 105 18.80 9.80 -5.42
N VAL A 106 18.62 9.18 -4.27
CA VAL A 106 17.54 8.24 -4.00
C VAL A 106 16.76 8.71 -2.78
N ILE A 107 15.43 8.75 -2.89
CA ILE A 107 14.51 8.93 -1.77
C ILE A 107 13.86 7.59 -1.49
N ILE A 108 14.01 7.09 -0.27
CA ILE A 108 13.41 5.85 0.17
C ILE A 108 12.07 6.17 0.85
N ALA A 109 10.96 5.78 0.21
CA ALA A 109 9.59 6.01 0.65
C ALA A 109 8.79 4.69 0.68
N THR A 110 9.46 3.60 1.04
CA THR A 110 8.94 2.21 0.95
C THR A 110 7.91 1.84 2.02
N GLY A 111 7.67 2.73 2.99
CA GLY A 111 6.78 2.43 4.13
C GLY A 111 7.22 1.16 4.86
N ASN A 112 6.30 0.21 5.05
CA ASN A 112 6.61 -1.09 5.66
C ASN A 112 7.25 -2.10 4.68
N GLY A 113 7.66 -1.66 3.49
CA GLY A 113 8.23 -2.51 2.45
C GLY A 113 7.16 -3.21 1.58
N SER A 114 7.59 -4.19 0.80
CA SER A 114 6.67 -4.98 -0.02
C SER A 114 5.84 -5.92 0.86
N PHE A 115 4.51 -5.86 0.70
CA PHE A 115 3.59 -6.66 1.48
C PHE A 115 3.64 -8.13 1.05
N ALA A 116 4.04 -9.00 1.99
CA ALA A 116 3.63 -10.39 1.98
C ALA A 116 2.83 -10.62 3.27
N PRO A 117 1.54 -10.91 3.19
CA PRO A 117 0.76 -11.25 4.38
C PRO A 117 1.42 -12.42 5.10
N LYS A 118 1.48 -12.37 6.43
CA LYS A 118 1.90 -13.54 7.19
C LYS A 118 0.81 -14.61 7.06
N PRO A 119 1.13 -15.79 6.52
CA PRO A 119 0.15 -16.86 6.43
C PRO A 119 -0.45 -17.19 7.79
N LEU A 120 -1.76 -17.41 7.81
CA LEU A 120 -2.42 -17.93 9.00
C LEU A 120 -1.87 -19.35 9.25
N LYS A 121 -1.24 -19.53 10.41
CA LYS A 121 -0.78 -20.86 10.85
C LYS A 121 -1.97 -21.56 11.49
N THR A 122 -2.50 -22.53 10.81
CA THR A 122 -3.56 -23.41 11.32
C THR A 122 -3.08 -24.85 11.19
N ASP A 123 -3.56 -25.74 12.07
CA ASP A 123 -3.52 -27.17 11.83
C ASP A 123 -4.62 -27.44 10.78
N GLU A 124 -4.21 -27.45 9.52
CA GLU A 124 -5.12 -27.40 8.38
C GLU A 124 -6.00 -28.64 8.30
N PRO A 125 -7.34 -28.48 8.29
CA PRO A 125 -8.19 -29.52 7.75
C PRO A 125 -7.85 -29.69 6.27
N SER A 126 -7.69 -30.91 5.81
CA SER A 126 -7.36 -31.26 4.42
C SER A 126 -8.37 -30.75 3.38
N ASP A 127 -9.53 -30.29 3.82
CA ASP A 127 -10.67 -29.83 3.03
C ASP A 127 -10.95 -28.32 3.12
N PHE A 128 -10.05 -27.54 3.71
CA PHE A 128 -10.23 -26.08 3.81
C PHE A 128 -10.06 -25.42 2.43
N ASP A 129 -11.08 -24.65 2.04
CA ASP A 129 -11.07 -23.89 0.80
C ASP A 129 -10.33 -22.56 0.99
N PHE A 130 -9.04 -22.54 0.66
CA PHE A 130 -8.18 -21.35 0.78
C PHE A 130 -8.62 -20.18 -0.09
N SER A 131 -9.50 -20.38 -1.08
CA SER A 131 -10.07 -19.27 -1.85
C SER A 131 -10.96 -18.36 -1.00
N LYS A 132 -11.42 -18.85 0.16
CA LYS A 132 -12.22 -18.11 1.15
C LYS A 132 -11.36 -17.37 2.19
N LEU A 133 -10.04 -17.51 2.15
CA LEU A 133 -9.13 -16.84 3.06
C LEU A 133 -8.59 -15.56 2.40
N GLY A 134 -8.96 -14.40 2.93
CA GLY A 134 -8.44 -13.08 2.53
C GLY A 134 -7.57 -12.45 3.60
N TYR A 135 -6.53 -11.72 3.20
CA TYR A 135 -5.66 -10.96 4.10
C TYR A 135 -5.89 -9.45 4.02
N SER A 136 -6.73 -9.01 3.11
CA SER A 136 -7.17 -7.63 2.95
C SER A 136 -8.57 -7.60 2.35
N VAL A 137 -9.27 -6.50 2.57
CA VAL A 137 -10.58 -6.24 1.96
C VAL A 137 -10.45 -4.96 1.14
N THR A 138 -10.50 -5.11 -0.18
CA THR A 138 -10.45 -3.99 -1.13
C THR A 138 -11.85 -3.53 -1.54
N ASP A 139 -12.84 -4.40 -1.42
CA ASP A 139 -14.25 -4.12 -1.68
C ASP A 139 -15.12 -4.86 -0.65
N LYS A 140 -15.75 -4.11 0.24
CA LYS A 140 -16.63 -4.69 1.27
C LYS A 140 -17.89 -5.32 0.70
N GLN A 141 -18.36 -4.89 -0.49
CA GLN A 141 -19.56 -5.44 -1.12
C GLN A 141 -19.40 -6.91 -1.50
N HIS A 142 -18.19 -7.38 -1.71
CA HIS A 142 -17.90 -8.80 -1.90
C HIS A 142 -18.40 -9.68 -0.75
N PHE A 143 -18.54 -9.11 0.44
CA PHE A 143 -18.97 -9.79 1.67
C PHE A 143 -20.45 -9.59 2.00
N ALA A 144 -21.21 -8.90 1.14
CA ALA A 144 -22.63 -8.65 1.35
C ALA A 144 -23.42 -9.96 1.56
N GLY A 145 -24.17 -10.03 2.67
CA GLY A 145 -24.98 -11.18 3.04
C GLY A 145 -24.20 -12.45 3.44
N LYS A 146 -22.87 -12.41 3.55
CA LYS A 146 -22.04 -13.57 3.96
C LYS A 146 -21.81 -13.59 5.48
N ASN A 147 -21.53 -14.80 5.99
CA ASN A 147 -21.01 -14.95 7.34
C ASN A 147 -19.48 -14.85 7.27
N VAL A 148 -18.89 -13.89 8.01
CA VAL A 148 -17.47 -13.58 7.94
C VAL A 148 -16.81 -13.77 9.29
N ALA A 149 -15.62 -14.39 9.30
CA ALA A 149 -14.76 -14.47 10.46
C ALA A 149 -13.55 -13.56 10.24
N VAL A 150 -13.28 -12.64 11.17
CA VAL A 150 -12.09 -11.78 11.18
C VAL A 150 -11.14 -12.29 12.27
N ALA A 151 -9.97 -12.76 11.86
CA ALA A 151 -8.94 -13.24 12.80
C ALA A 151 -7.93 -12.12 13.10
N GLY A 152 -7.95 -11.62 14.33
CA GLY A 152 -7.06 -10.55 14.79
C GLY A 152 -7.57 -9.89 16.07
N GLY A 153 -6.73 -9.10 16.73
CA GLY A 153 -7.10 -8.39 17.97
C GLY A 153 -6.45 -7.00 18.07
N GLY A 154 -5.95 -6.46 16.96
CA GLY A 154 -5.49 -5.08 16.90
C GLY A 154 -6.52 -4.19 16.19
N ASP A 155 -6.26 -2.88 16.21
CA ASP A 155 -7.13 -1.85 15.63
C ASP A 155 -7.60 -2.18 14.21
N SER A 156 -6.70 -2.69 13.36
CA SER A 156 -7.04 -3.09 11.99
C SER A 156 -8.10 -4.20 11.91
N ALA A 157 -8.10 -5.14 12.86
CA ALA A 157 -9.10 -6.21 12.88
C ALA A 157 -10.46 -5.68 13.36
N ILE A 158 -10.44 -4.76 14.31
CA ILE A 158 -11.65 -4.11 14.82
C ILE A 158 -12.26 -3.22 13.73
N ASP A 159 -11.45 -2.37 13.09
CA ASP A 159 -11.88 -1.51 11.97
C ASP A 159 -12.50 -2.35 10.85
N LEU A 160 -11.85 -3.48 10.49
CA LEU A 160 -12.32 -4.38 9.46
C LEU A 160 -13.65 -5.05 9.85
N ALA A 161 -13.77 -5.51 11.09
CA ALA A 161 -15.00 -6.12 11.59
C ALA A 161 -16.15 -5.12 11.59
N LEU A 162 -15.92 -3.88 12.02
CA LEU A 162 -16.91 -2.80 11.98
C LEU A 162 -17.33 -2.49 10.54
N MET A 163 -16.38 -2.31 9.63
CA MET A 163 -16.66 -2.04 8.22
C MET A 163 -17.49 -3.17 7.57
N LEU A 164 -17.14 -4.42 7.85
CA LEU A 164 -17.86 -5.58 7.28
C LEU A 164 -19.23 -5.78 7.92
N SER A 165 -19.45 -5.35 9.16
CA SER A 165 -20.75 -5.45 9.81
C SER A 165 -21.85 -4.62 9.13
N GLU A 166 -21.47 -3.65 8.30
CA GLU A 166 -22.43 -2.84 7.55
C GLU A 166 -23.07 -3.62 6.37
N VAL A 167 -22.43 -4.68 5.87
CA VAL A 167 -22.85 -5.39 4.66
C VAL A 167 -22.99 -6.90 4.84
N ALA A 168 -22.24 -7.51 5.73
CA ALA A 168 -22.26 -8.94 5.98
C ALA A 168 -23.52 -9.38 6.75
N ALA A 169 -23.94 -10.63 6.59
CA ALA A 169 -25.02 -11.21 7.39
C ALA A 169 -24.61 -11.39 8.86
N SER A 170 -23.35 -11.74 9.11
CA SER A 170 -22.76 -11.80 10.43
C SER A 170 -21.25 -11.61 10.36
N VAL A 171 -20.66 -11.02 11.42
CA VAL A 171 -19.22 -10.88 11.58
C VAL A 171 -18.80 -11.44 12.92
N SER A 172 -17.87 -12.40 12.92
CA SER A 172 -17.26 -12.95 14.13
C SER A 172 -15.82 -12.48 14.22
N LEU A 173 -15.47 -11.73 15.29
CA LEU A 173 -14.10 -11.34 15.56
C LEU A 173 -13.44 -12.39 16.46
N ILE A 174 -12.35 -13.00 15.97
CA ILE A 174 -11.64 -14.07 16.66
C ILE A 174 -10.28 -13.56 17.12
N HIS A 175 -10.04 -13.59 18.42
CA HIS A 175 -8.76 -13.21 19.02
C HIS A 175 -8.21 -14.32 19.89
N ARG A 176 -6.88 -14.50 19.87
CA ARG A 176 -6.20 -15.59 20.62
C ARG A 176 -5.95 -15.29 22.10
N ARG A 177 -6.14 -14.06 22.55
CA ARG A 177 -5.95 -13.62 23.93
C ARG A 177 -7.30 -13.37 24.59
N ASP A 178 -7.32 -13.34 25.94
CA ASP A 178 -8.54 -13.15 26.71
C ASP A 178 -9.07 -11.70 26.70
N ALA A 179 -8.29 -10.75 26.18
CA ALA A 179 -8.66 -9.34 26.01
C ALA A 179 -8.12 -8.76 24.69
N PHE A 180 -8.84 -7.79 24.16
CA PHE A 180 -8.48 -6.99 22.99
C PHE A 180 -7.52 -5.87 23.39
#